data_f446af1086d245a5fead7b1b1d6481d2
#
_entry.id   f446af1086d245a5fead7b1b1d6481d2
#
_cell.length_a   1.000
_cell.length_b   1.000
_cell.length_c   1.000
_cell.angle_alpha   90.00
_cell.angle_beta   90.00
_cell.angle_gamma   90.00
#
_symmetry.space_group_name_H-M   'P 1'
#
loop_
_entity.id
_entity.type
_entity.pdbx_description
1 polymer ?
#
loop_
_entity_poly.entity_id
_entity_poly.type
_entity_poly.pdbx_seq_one_letter_code
_entity_poly.pdbx_strand_id
1 'polypeptide(L)'
;IRMRKILIMMFAAALAFQAIAQTQAAQTDPDWQNASVVERNRLPMRATFHTDDPQMSLHGLWKFKWYETPDGRSTTFFQPQTDDSDWGEMPVPGIWELNGYGDPLYVNIGYCWKGRFENNPPYVPVEKNHVGQYRNSFTVPADWNGKQIILHIGSATSNIRVWINGKEVGYSQDSKLEARFDVTRFVKPGDENLFAFEIFR
;
A
#
# COMPACT_ATOMS: atom_id res chain seq x y z
N ILE A 1 -13.73 35.97 42.76
CA ILE A 1 -14.62 35.29 41.79
C ILE A 1 -14.09 35.41 40.36
N ARG A 2 -13.54 36.56 39.92
CA ARG A 2 -12.98 36.72 38.55
C ARG A 2 -11.73 35.85 38.25
N MET A 3 -10.80 35.77 39.19
CA MET A 3 -9.57 34.99 39.03
C MET A 3 -9.82 33.47 38.90
N ARG A 4 -10.77 32.90 39.64
CA ARG A 4 -11.12 31.47 39.50
C ARG A 4 -11.69 31.10 38.12
N LYS A 5 -12.49 32.00 37.55
CA LYS A 5 -13.06 31.76 36.18
C LYS A 5 -12.00 31.80 35.09
N ILE A 6 -10.99 32.70 35.21
CA ILE A 6 -9.87 32.78 34.24
C ILE A 6 -8.99 31.52 34.33
N LEU A 7 -8.72 31.03 35.56
CA LEU A 7 -7.91 29.82 35.77
C LEU A 7 -8.59 28.56 35.19
N ILE A 8 -9.90 28.43 35.37
CA ILE A 8 -10.69 27.31 34.80
C ILE A 8 -10.73 27.38 33.25
N MET A 9 -10.86 28.57 32.69
CA MET A 9 -10.81 28.73 31.22
C MET A 9 -9.43 28.39 30.63
N MET A 10 -8.35 28.78 31.28
CA MET A 10 -6.99 28.43 30.85
C MET A 10 -6.73 26.92 30.92
N PHE A 11 -7.23 26.26 31.97
CA PHE A 11 -7.09 24.80 32.11
C PHE A 11 -7.93 24.03 31.06
N ALA A 12 -9.14 24.49 30.79
CA ALA A 12 -9.97 23.90 29.74
C ALA A 12 -9.38 24.11 28.35
N ALA A 13 -8.79 25.27 28.07
CA ALA A 13 -8.10 25.54 26.80
C ALA A 13 -6.84 24.68 26.64
N ALA A 14 -6.06 24.47 27.70
CA ALA A 14 -4.88 23.61 27.66
C ALA A 14 -5.24 22.14 27.40
N LEU A 15 -6.30 21.63 28.05
CA LEU A 15 -6.78 20.26 27.80
C LEU A 15 -7.35 20.08 26.39
N ALA A 16 -8.05 21.07 25.86
CA ALA A 16 -8.53 21.04 24.48
C ALA A 16 -7.37 21.06 23.48
N PHE A 17 -6.32 21.83 23.75
CA PHE A 17 -5.13 21.88 22.89
C PHE A 17 -4.34 20.57 22.92
N GLN A 18 -4.23 19.91 24.07
CA GLN A 18 -3.61 18.58 24.18
C GLN A 18 -4.44 17.50 23.47
N ALA A 19 -5.77 17.54 23.58
CA ALA A 19 -6.64 16.61 22.86
C ALA A 19 -6.55 16.78 21.35
N ILE A 20 -6.48 18.03 20.85
CA ILE A 20 -6.30 18.32 19.42
C ILE A 20 -4.91 17.85 18.94
N ALA A 21 -3.86 18.08 19.73
CA ALA A 21 -2.51 17.64 19.39
C ALA A 21 -2.40 16.10 19.35
N GLN A 22 -3.04 15.40 20.29
CA GLN A 22 -3.11 13.94 20.29
C GLN A 22 -3.92 13.39 19.09
N THR A 23 -5.00 14.06 18.72
CA THR A 23 -5.81 13.66 17.55
C THR A 23 -5.05 13.92 16.25
N GLN A 24 -4.26 15.00 16.14
CA GLN A 24 -3.42 15.28 14.97
C GLN A 24 -2.21 14.35 14.89
N ALA A 25 -1.58 13.99 16.01
CA ALA A 25 -0.48 13.03 16.01
C ALA A 25 -0.95 11.63 15.58
N ALA A 26 -2.15 11.21 15.95
CA ALA A 26 -2.74 9.94 15.53
C ALA A 26 -3.09 9.90 14.02
N GLN A 27 -3.19 11.06 13.34
CA GLN A 27 -3.49 11.16 11.90
C GLN A 27 -2.25 11.28 11.00
N THR A 28 -1.06 11.41 11.55
CA THR A 28 0.18 11.67 10.79
C THR A 28 1.03 10.43 10.53
N ASP A 29 0.84 9.35 11.27
CA ASP A 29 1.59 8.13 11.03
C ASP A 29 1.10 7.45 9.74
N PRO A 30 2.00 7.16 8.79
CA PRO A 30 1.64 6.43 7.59
C PRO A 30 1.12 5.03 7.94
N ASP A 31 0.23 4.47 7.12
CA ASP A 31 -0.42 3.19 7.41
C ASP A 31 0.58 2.07 7.73
N TRP A 32 1.71 2.03 7.06
CA TRP A 32 2.77 1.05 7.27
C TRP A 32 3.55 1.19 8.61
N GLN A 33 3.32 2.28 9.34
CA GLN A 33 3.81 2.50 10.71
C GLN A 33 2.68 2.58 11.74
N ASN A 34 1.45 2.34 11.35
CA ASN A 34 0.30 2.44 12.23
C ASN A 34 -0.29 1.04 12.50
N ALA A 35 0.02 0.48 13.65
CA ALA A 35 -0.44 -0.86 14.04
C ALA A 35 -1.97 -1.02 14.09
N SER A 36 -2.73 0.08 14.10
CA SER A 36 -4.20 0.04 14.06
C SER A 36 -4.75 -0.05 12.64
N VAL A 37 -3.91 0.12 11.61
CA VAL A 37 -4.31 0.10 10.20
C VAL A 37 -3.67 -1.11 9.52
N VAL A 38 -4.36 -2.23 9.53
CA VAL A 38 -3.91 -3.46 8.85
C VAL A 38 -4.47 -3.60 7.44
N GLU A 39 -5.55 -2.86 7.15
CA GLU A 39 -6.22 -2.89 5.85
C GLU A 39 -7.04 -1.62 5.59
N ARG A 40 -7.30 -1.36 4.31
CA ARG A 40 -8.29 -0.39 3.81
C ARG A 40 -9.00 -0.98 2.61
N ASN A 41 -10.34 -1.02 2.62
CA ASN A 41 -11.18 -1.53 1.53
C ASN A 41 -10.86 -2.96 1.07
N ARG A 42 -10.07 -3.73 1.82
CA ARG A 42 -9.83 -5.15 1.54
C ARG A 42 -11.11 -5.94 1.88
N LEU A 43 -11.52 -6.80 0.97
CA LEU A 43 -12.60 -7.74 1.25
C LEU A 43 -12.18 -8.73 2.35
N PRO A 44 -13.13 -9.28 3.12
CA PRO A 44 -12.82 -10.29 4.13
C PRO A 44 -11.97 -11.42 3.55
N MET A 45 -10.95 -11.82 4.31
CA MET A 45 -10.09 -12.94 3.95
C MET A 45 -10.89 -14.24 4.00
N ARG A 46 -10.57 -15.14 3.10
CA ARG A 46 -11.17 -16.48 3.02
C ARG A 46 -10.17 -17.45 2.40
N ALA A 47 -10.41 -18.73 2.55
CA ALA A 47 -9.66 -19.73 1.82
C ALA A 47 -9.83 -19.54 0.30
N THR A 48 -8.74 -19.70 -0.43
CA THR A 48 -8.74 -19.64 -1.90
C THR A 48 -9.56 -20.83 -2.43
N PHE A 49 -10.45 -20.58 -3.37
CA PHE A 49 -11.18 -21.59 -4.10
C PHE A 49 -11.19 -21.27 -5.59
N HIS A 50 -11.30 -22.31 -6.39
CA HIS A 50 -11.45 -22.15 -7.84
C HIS A 50 -12.91 -21.84 -8.18
N THR A 51 -13.10 -20.97 -9.15
CA THR A 51 -14.42 -20.62 -9.69
C THR A 51 -14.34 -20.66 -11.22
N ASP A 52 -15.47 -20.94 -11.86
CA ASP A 52 -15.62 -20.88 -13.30
C ASP A 52 -15.93 -19.47 -13.82
N ASP A 53 -15.91 -18.47 -12.93
CA ASP A 53 -16.07 -17.07 -13.31
C ASP A 53 -14.97 -16.63 -14.28
N PRO A 54 -15.28 -15.76 -15.25
CA PRO A 54 -14.27 -15.22 -16.14
C PRO A 54 -13.13 -14.54 -15.40
N GLN A 55 -11.90 -14.87 -15.79
CA GLN A 55 -10.68 -14.33 -15.16
C GLN A 55 -9.78 -13.72 -16.22
N MET A 56 -9.04 -12.68 -15.83
CA MET A 56 -8.01 -12.05 -16.64
C MET A 56 -6.73 -11.97 -15.81
N SER A 57 -5.64 -12.49 -16.37
CA SER A 57 -4.32 -12.38 -15.73
C SER A 57 -3.73 -11.01 -16.00
N LEU A 58 -3.15 -10.42 -14.93
CA LEU A 58 -2.34 -9.20 -14.99
C LEU A 58 -0.84 -9.50 -14.89
N HIS A 59 -0.45 -10.77 -15.03
CA HIS A 59 0.96 -11.17 -15.07
C HIS A 59 1.67 -10.59 -16.29
N GLY A 60 2.94 -10.27 -16.14
CA GLY A 60 3.75 -9.75 -17.25
C GLY A 60 4.86 -8.83 -16.79
N LEU A 61 5.43 -8.08 -17.72
CA LEU A 61 6.40 -7.03 -17.42
C LEU A 61 5.66 -5.74 -17.09
N TRP A 62 6.02 -5.14 -15.97
CA TRP A 62 5.45 -3.90 -15.45
C TRP A 62 6.50 -2.82 -15.39
N LYS A 63 6.16 -1.58 -15.64
CA LYS A 63 6.99 -0.44 -15.29
C LYS A 63 7.27 -0.46 -13.80
N PHE A 64 8.56 -0.29 -13.42
CA PHE A 64 9.02 -0.47 -12.07
C PHE A 64 10.04 0.58 -11.67
N LYS A 65 9.87 1.13 -10.47
CA LYS A 65 10.86 2.00 -9.83
C LYS A 65 11.10 1.54 -8.40
N TRP A 66 12.37 1.30 -8.10
CA TRP A 66 12.80 0.84 -6.80
C TRP A 66 13.46 1.95 -6.00
N TYR A 67 13.25 1.93 -4.69
CA TYR A 67 13.82 2.88 -3.75
C TYR A 67 14.42 2.14 -2.56
N GLU A 68 15.61 2.57 -2.13
CA GLU A 68 16.29 1.97 -0.98
C GLU A 68 15.59 2.29 0.33
N THR A 69 14.93 3.45 0.41
CA THR A 69 14.19 3.91 1.59
C THR A 69 12.85 4.52 1.19
N PRO A 70 11.88 4.57 2.11
CA PRO A 70 10.59 5.20 1.85
C PRO A 70 10.68 6.70 1.54
N ASP A 71 11.66 7.40 2.07
CA ASP A 71 11.74 8.87 2.03
C ASP A 71 11.99 9.43 0.63
N GLY A 72 12.68 8.68 -0.21
CA GLY A 72 12.99 9.11 -1.58
C GLY A 72 11.90 8.81 -2.61
N ARG A 73 10.85 8.10 -2.23
CA ARG A 73 9.84 7.63 -3.19
C ARG A 73 8.90 8.74 -3.67
N SER A 74 8.39 8.59 -4.87
CA SER A 74 7.31 9.45 -5.38
C SER A 74 6.01 9.19 -4.63
N THR A 75 5.33 10.24 -4.18
CA THR A 75 4.00 10.16 -3.55
C THR A 75 2.86 10.37 -4.55
N THR A 76 3.17 10.59 -5.83
CA THR A 76 2.20 10.85 -6.91
C THR A 76 2.37 9.90 -8.10
N PHE A 77 3.20 8.88 -7.97
CA PHE A 77 3.55 7.94 -9.05
C PHE A 77 2.33 7.26 -9.70
N PHE A 78 1.25 7.12 -8.96
CA PHE A 78 0.02 6.47 -9.41
C PHE A 78 -0.89 7.34 -10.28
N GLN A 79 -0.52 8.61 -10.46
CA GLN A 79 -1.33 9.53 -11.28
C GLN A 79 -1.18 9.19 -12.78
N PRO A 80 -2.26 9.27 -13.57
CA PRO A 80 -2.20 8.96 -15.00
C PRO A 80 -1.19 9.79 -15.79
N GLN A 81 -0.95 11.03 -15.38
CA GLN A 81 -0.01 11.94 -16.03
C GLN A 81 1.45 11.77 -15.60
N THR A 82 1.75 10.84 -14.69
CA THR A 82 3.14 10.59 -14.28
C THR A 82 3.94 10.09 -15.48
N ASP A 83 5.06 10.75 -15.75
CA ASP A 83 6.04 10.25 -16.71
C ASP A 83 6.80 9.08 -16.10
N ASP A 84 6.68 7.92 -16.69
CA ASP A 84 7.36 6.68 -16.31
C ASP A 84 8.30 6.15 -17.41
N SER A 85 8.68 7.05 -18.34
CA SER A 85 9.55 6.70 -19.48
C SER A 85 10.96 6.26 -19.05
N ASP A 86 11.43 6.76 -17.89
CA ASP A 86 12.73 6.42 -17.28
C ASP A 86 12.66 5.21 -16.34
N TRP A 87 11.49 4.61 -16.15
CA TRP A 87 11.33 3.47 -15.26
C TRP A 87 11.88 2.19 -15.90
N GLY A 88 12.46 1.32 -15.04
CA GLY A 88 12.81 -0.04 -15.44
C GLY A 88 11.58 -0.91 -15.60
N GLU A 89 11.83 -2.21 -15.75
CA GLU A 89 10.81 -3.23 -15.86
C GLU A 89 11.02 -4.31 -14.80
N MET A 90 9.90 -4.87 -14.31
CA MET A 90 9.89 -5.96 -13.34
C MET A 90 8.83 -6.99 -13.75
N PRO A 91 9.18 -8.28 -13.79
CA PRO A 91 8.16 -9.31 -13.95
C PRO A 91 7.21 -9.34 -12.74
N VAL A 92 5.92 -9.48 -13.01
CA VAL A 92 4.89 -9.68 -12.01
C VAL A 92 4.18 -11.00 -12.32
N PRO A 93 4.20 -11.99 -11.42
CA PRO A 93 4.90 -12.01 -10.14
C PRO A 93 6.43 -12.02 -10.28
N GLY A 94 7.13 -11.44 -9.31
CA GLY A 94 8.59 -11.37 -9.31
C GLY A 94 9.16 -11.11 -7.92
N ILE A 95 10.43 -11.45 -7.74
CA ILE A 95 11.20 -11.22 -6.52
C ILE A 95 12.29 -10.21 -6.86
N TRP A 96 12.38 -9.11 -6.10
CA TRP A 96 13.28 -8.00 -6.36
C TRP A 96 14.74 -8.45 -6.46
N GLU A 97 15.18 -9.22 -5.49
CA GLU A 97 16.57 -9.66 -5.38
C GLU A 97 17.01 -10.55 -6.53
N LEU A 98 16.08 -11.31 -7.13
CA LEU A 98 16.36 -12.12 -8.34
C LEU A 98 16.41 -11.27 -9.61
N ASN A 99 15.94 -10.03 -9.54
CA ASN A 99 15.92 -9.08 -10.65
C ASN A 99 16.91 -7.92 -10.46
N GLY A 100 17.84 -8.05 -9.50
CA GLY A 100 18.94 -7.10 -9.30
C GLY A 100 18.62 -5.91 -8.39
N TYR A 101 17.53 -5.98 -7.62
CA TYR A 101 17.12 -4.92 -6.70
C TYR A 101 17.25 -5.37 -5.25
N GLY A 102 17.97 -4.58 -4.44
CA GLY A 102 18.23 -4.89 -3.03
C GLY A 102 19.24 -6.01 -2.83
N ASP A 103 19.40 -6.43 -1.59
CA ASP A 103 20.34 -7.46 -1.20
C ASP A 103 19.63 -8.80 -0.98
N PRO A 104 20.08 -9.91 -1.57
CA PRO A 104 19.54 -11.22 -1.25
C PRO A 104 19.89 -11.59 0.19
N LEU A 105 18.87 -11.75 1.02
CA LEU A 105 19.04 -12.13 2.42
C LEU A 105 18.58 -13.56 2.66
N TYR A 106 19.46 -14.35 3.26
CA TYR A 106 19.08 -15.69 3.73
C TYR A 106 18.50 -15.61 5.14
N VAL A 107 17.18 -15.72 5.24
CA VAL A 107 16.42 -15.53 6.49
C VAL A 107 15.69 -16.79 6.93
N ASN A 108 16.41 -17.90 6.99
CA ASN A 108 15.83 -19.19 7.36
C ASN A 108 15.38 -19.29 8.84
N ILE A 109 15.96 -18.49 9.72
CA ILE A 109 15.71 -18.52 11.17
C ILE A 109 15.44 -17.12 11.77
N GLY A 110 15.08 -16.15 10.97
CA GLY A 110 14.86 -14.78 11.45
C GLY A 110 14.18 -13.90 10.44
N TYR A 111 13.95 -12.66 10.85
CA TYR A 111 13.40 -11.62 10.00
C TYR A 111 14.51 -10.78 9.36
N CYS A 112 14.24 -10.15 8.23
CA CYS A 112 15.22 -9.39 7.44
C CYS A 112 15.93 -8.26 8.22
N TRP A 113 15.33 -7.74 9.28
CA TRP A 113 15.92 -6.70 10.13
C TRP A 113 16.50 -7.21 11.45
N LYS A 114 16.53 -8.52 11.70
CA LYS A 114 17.05 -9.07 12.96
C LYS A 114 18.47 -8.54 13.25
N GLY A 115 18.65 -7.91 14.42
CA GLY A 115 19.91 -7.32 14.88
C GLY A 115 20.35 -6.05 14.13
N ARG A 116 19.49 -5.46 13.31
CA ARG A 116 19.79 -4.26 12.49
C ARG A 116 18.98 -3.04 12.86
N PHE A 117 18.06 -3.14 13.82
CA PHE A 117 17.24 -2.02 14.28
C PHE A 117 16.92 -2.15 15.76
N GLU A 118 16.59 -1.04 16.38
CA GLU A 118 16.03 -1.03 17.73
C GLU A 118 14.58 -1.54 17.68
N ASN A 119 14.24 -2.39 18.64
CA ASN A 119 12.87 -2.89 18.77
C ASN A 119 11.97 -1.80 19.34
N ASN A 120 11.29 -1.07 18.48
CA ASN A 120 10.43 0.05 18.82
C ASN A 120 9.06 -0.04 18.09
N PRO A 121 8.26 -1.08 18.37
CA PRO A 121 6.97 -1.22 17.73
C PRO A 121 6.01 -0.07 18.14
N PRO A 122 5.14 0.41 17.25
CA PRO A 122 4.81 -0.15 15.94
C PRO A 122 5.72 0.31 14.79
N TYR A 123 6.76 1.10 15.09
CA TYR A 123 7.62 1.69 14.07
C TYR A 123 8.54 0.64 13.45
N VAL A 124 8.63 0.65 12.13
CA VAL A 124 9.57 -0.15 11.35
C VAL A 124 10.75 0.72 10.91
N PRO A 125 11.93 0.14 10.69
CA PRO A 125 13.08 0.90 10.22
C PRO A 125 12.78 1.61 8.90
N VAL A 126 13.27 2.83 8.73
CA VAL A 126 13.27 3.55 7.46
C VAL A 126 14.44 3.06 6.59
N GLU A 127 15.61 2.89 7.22
CA GLU A 127 16.80 2.35 6.56
C GLU A 127 16.54 0.92 6.09
N LYS A 128 16.91 0.64 4.83
CA LYS A 128 16.71 -0.67 4.19
C LYS A 128 15.27 -1.17 4.15
N ASN A 129 14.31 -0.30 4.34
CA ASN A 129 12.91 -0.56 4.09
C ASN A 129 12.62 -0.21 2.63
N HIS A 130 12.97 -1.12 1.76
CA HIS A 130 12.89 -0.92 0.32
C HIS A 130 11.45 -0.73 -0.14
N VAL A 131 11.27 0.12 -1.14
CA VAL A 131 9.96 0.37 -1.74
C VAL A 131 10.00 0.09 -3.23
N GLY A 132 9.04 -0.67 -3.72
CA GLY A 132 8.80 -0.89 -5.13
C GLY A 132 7.51 -0.25 -5.58
N GLN A 133 7.59 0.62 -6.59
CA GLN A 133 6.44 1.22 -7.25
C GLN A 133 6.27 0.62 -8.64
N TYR A 134 5.04 0.22 -8.95
CA TYR A 134 4.69 -0.49 -10.17
C TYR A 134 3.57 0.21 -10.91
N ARG A 135 3.64 0.18 -12.25
CA ARG A 135 2.60 0.72 -13.13
C ARG A 135 2.42 -0.19 -14.33
N ASN A 136 1.18 -0.41 -14.72
CA ASN A 136 0.85 -1.10 -15.96
C ASN A 136 -0.52 -0.68 -16.47
N SER A 137 -0.69 -0.69 -17.79
CA SER A 137 -1.99 -0.52 -18.42
C SER A 137 -2.63 -1.87 -18.72
N PHE A 138 -3.94 -1.95 -18.59
CA PHE A 138 -4.72 -3.14 -18.88
C PHE A 138 -6.11 -2.78 -19.40
N THR A 139 -6.73 -3.68 -20.14
CA THR A 139 -8.09 -3.49 -20.66
C THR A 139 -9.00 -4.54 -20.07
N VAL A 140 -10.01 -4.10 -19.33
CA VAL A 140 -11.09 -4.98 -18.84
C VAL A 140 -12.02 -5.30 -20.01
N PRO A 141 -12.40 -6.58 -20.23
CA PRO A 141 -13.33 -6.94 -21.29
C PRO A 141 -14.64 -6.13 -21.23
N ALA A 142 -15.12 -5.66 -22.37
CA ALA A 142 -16.31 -4.82 -22.44
C ALA A 142 -17.59 -5.53 -21.93
N ASP A 143 -17.66 -6.85 -22.08
CA ASP A 143 -18.77 -7.70 -21.60
C ASP A 143 -18.78 -7.90 -20.08
N TRP A 144 -17.77 -7.36 -19.37
CA TRP A 144 -17.77 -7.29 -17.89
C TRP A 144 -18.51 -6.05 -17.38
N ASN A 145 -18.98 -5.18 -18.25
CA ASN A 145 -19.79 -4.03 -17.84
C ASN A 145 -21.05 -4.49 -17.08
N GLY A 146 -21.29 -3.87 -15.93
CA GLY A 146 -22.40 -4.23 -15.05
C GLY A 146 -22.16 -5.45 -14.16
N LYS A 147 -21.00 -6.13 -14.27
CA LYS A 147 -20.59 -7.20 -13.36
C LYS A 147 -19.79 -6.65 -12.19
N GLN A 148 -19.79 -7.37 -11.07
CA GLN A 148 -18.83 -7.12 -10.00
C GLN A 148 -17.44 -7.57 -10.44
N ILE A 149 -16.45 -6.69 -10.31
CA ILE A 149 -15.07 -6.96 -10.71
C ILE A 149 -14.18 -6.94 -9.48
N ILE A 150 -13.54 -8.07 -9.22
CA ILE A 150 -12.66 -8.25 -8.07
C ILE A 150 -11.20 -8.33 -8.53
N LEU A 151 -10.37 -7.43 -8.03
CA LEU A 151 -8.92 -7.56 -8.12
C LEU A 151 -8.45 -8.55 -7.06
N HIS A 152 -7.76 -9.59 -7.48
CA HIS A 152 -7.16 -10.59 -6.62
C HIS A 152 -5.64 -10.50 -6.68
N ILE A 153 -5.02 -10.29 -5.53
CA ILE A 153 -3.57 -10.28 -5.33
C ILE A 153 -3.24 -11.49 -4.46
N GLY A 154 -2.59 -12.48 -5.04
CA GLY A 154 -2.32 -13.75 -4.35
C GLY A 154 -1.36 -13.61 -3.18
N SER A 155 -0.39 -12.68 -3.26
CA SER A 155 0.56 -12.43 -2.18
C SER A 155 1.36 -11.15 -2.47
N ALA A 156 1.67 -10.39 -1.42
CA ALA A 156 2.60 -9.27 -1.47
C ALA A 156 3.32 -9.11 -0.12
N THR A 157 4.63 -9.10 -0.10
CA THR A 157 5.45 -8.98 1.11
C THR A 157 6.11 -7.60 1.15
N SER A 158 5.88 -6.80 2.22
CA SER A 158 5.08 -7.06 3.42
C SER A 158 3.69 -6.44 3.37
N ASN A 159 3.52 -5.37 2.63
CA ASN A 159 2.24 -4.70 2.44
C ASN A 159 2.06 -4.31 0.97
N ILE A 160 0.85 -3.96 0.61
CA ILE A 160 0.53 -3.46 -0.72
C ILE A 160 -0.53 -2.36 -0.63
N ARG A 161 -0.30 -1.27 -1.35
CA ARG A 161 -1.29 -0.22 -1.60
C ARG A 161 -1.59 -0.14 -3.09
N VAL A 162 -2.84 0.01 -3.43
CA VAL A 162 -3.36 -0.19 -4.79
C VAL A 162 -4.11 1.05 -5.28
N TRP A 163 -3.85 1.45 -6.53
CA TRP A 163 -4.57 2.53 -7.23
C TRP A 163 -5.01 2.05 -8.61
N ILE A 164 -6.18 2.49 -9.03
CA ILE A 164 -6.68 2.32 -10.40
C ILE A 164 -7.11 3.69 -10.92
N ASN A 165 -6.64 4.04 -12.11
CA ASN A 165 -6.95 5.31 -12.78
C ASN A 165 -6.69 6.54 -11.87
N GLY A 166 -5.61 6.51 -11.08
CA GLY A 166 -5.21 7.58 -10.17
C GLY A 166 -6.00 7.65 -8.86
N LYS A 167 -6.91 6.72 -8.61
CA LYS A 167 -7.73 6.66 -7.39
C LYS A 167 -7.29 5.50 -6.50
N GLU A 168 -7.09 5.77 -5.22
CA GLU A 168 -6.78 4.72 -4.26
C GLU A 168 -7.94 3.74 -4.14
N VAL A 169 -7.62 2.46 -4.31
CA VAL A 169 -8.54 1.34 -4.15
C VAL A 169 -8.51 0.82 -2.74
N GLY A 170 -7.29 0.53 -2.23
CA GLY A 170 -7.15 -0.03 -0.90
C GLY A 170 -5.72 -0.38 -0.49
N TYR A 171 -5.61 -1.00 0.66
CA TYR A 171 -4.36 -1.33 1.34
C TYR A 171 -4.48 -2.66 2.09
N SER A 172 -3.38 -3.42 2.16
CA SER A 172 -3.28 -4.64 2.96
C SER A 172 -1.85 -4.83 3.47
N GLN A 173 -1.70 -5.23 4.74
CA GLN A 173 -0.42 -5.55 5.38
C GLN A 173 -0.15 -7.04 5.56
N ASP A 174 -1.01 -7.88 5.11
CA ASP A 174 -0.95 -9.31 5.45
C ASP A 174 0.01 -10.04 4.50
N SER A 175 1.29 -10.04 4.87
CA SER A 175 2.35 -10.71 4.11
C SER A 175 1.98 -12.14 3.73
N LYS A 176 2.10 -12.48 2.44
CA LYS A 176 1.94 -13.84 1.89
C LYS A 176 0.51 -14.39 1.91
N LEU A 177 -0.46 -13.64 2.37
CA LEU A 177 -1.88 -13.99 2.24
C LEU A 177 -2.51 -13.19 1.11
N GLU A 178 -3.62 -13.69 0.59
CA GLU A 178 -4.33 -13.03 -0.49
C GLU A 178 -4.95 -11.70 -0.03
N ALA A 179 -4.96 -10.72 -0.92
CA ALA A 179 -5.71 -9.50 -0.75
C ALA A 179 -6.69 -9.33 -1.92
N ARG A 180 -7.95 -9.07 -1.63
CA ARG A 180 -9.01 -8.91 -2.61
C ARG A 180 -9.69 -7.57 -2.44
N PHE A 181 -9.93 -6.90 -3.57
CA PHE A 181 -10.54 -5.58 -3.60
C PHE A 181 -11.67 -5.54 -4.64
N ASP A 182 -12.83 -5.00 -4.27
CA ASP A 182 -13.88 -4.69 -5.24
C ASP A 182 -13.46 -3.43 -6.02
N VAL A 183 -13.14 -3.63 -7.29
CA VAL A 183 -12.67 -2.57 -8.18
C VAL A 183 -13.72 -2.11 -9.18
N THR A 184 -14.96 -2.59 -9.07
CA THR A 184 -16.04 -2.33 -10.03
C THR A 184 -16.21 -0.85 -10.36
N ARG A 185 -16.14 0.02 -9.35
CA ARG A 185 -16.30 1.47 -9.53
C ARG A 185 -15.06 2.21 -10.01
N PHE A 186 -13.92 1.53 -10.07
CA PHE A 186 -12.62 2.14 -10.40
C PHE A 186 -12.21 1.86 -11.84
N VAL A 187 -12.65 0.74 -12.42
CA VAL A 187 -12.33 0.31 -13.77
C VAL A 187 -13.36 0.80 -14.78
N LYS A 188 -12.93 0.87 -16.04
CA LYS A 188 -13.76 1.19 -17.20
C LYS A 188 -13.73 -0.02 -18.14
N PRO A 189 -14.76 -0.88 -18.11
CA PRO A 189 -14.84 -2.01 -19.04
C PRO A 189 -14.86 -1.54 -20.49
N GLY A 190 -14.06 -2.18 -21.35
CA GLY A 190 -13.88 -1.84 -22.74
C GLY A 190 -12.80 -0.80 -23.02
N ASP A 191 -12.35 -0.06 -22.02
CA ASP A 191 -11.31 0.95 -22.14
C ASP A 191 -9.99 0.50 -21.50
N GLU A 192 -8.92 1.20 -21.83
CA GLU A 192 -7.64 1.08 -21.12
C GLU A 192 -7.76 1.67 -19.71
N ASN A 193 -7.20 0.96 -18.74
CA ASN A 193 -7.12 1.35 -17.35
C ASN A 193 -5.67 1.33 -16.90
N LEU A 194 -5.26 2.31 -16.08
CA LEU A 194 -3.98 2.31 -15.40
C LEU A 194 -4.11 1.61 -14.04
N PHE A 195 -3.28 0.60 -13.81
CA PHE A 195 -3.08 0.01 -12.50
C PHE A 195 -1.72 0.41 -11.94
N ALA A 196 -1.70 0.93 -10.74
CA ALA A 196 -0.49 1.21 -9.99
C ALA A 196 -0.56 0.59 -8.60
N PHE A 197 0.58 0.09 -8.11
CA PHE A 197 0.69 -0.35 -6.73
C PHE A 197 2.08 -0.08 -6.16
N GLU A 198 2.12 0.01 -4.83
CA GLU A 198 3.33 0.23 -4.06
C GLU A 198 3.46 -0.88 -3.01
N ILE A 199 4.67 -1.42 -2.88
CA ILE A 199 5.02 -2.44 -1.88
C ILE A 199 6.17 -1.91 -1.04
N PHE A 200 6.06 -2.07 0.28
CA PHE A 200 7.18 -1.92 1.22
C PHE A 200 7.63 -3.31 1.66
N ARG A 201 8.93 -3.45 1.86
CA ARG A 201 9.56 -4.72 2.26
C ARG A 201 9.13 -5.19 3.65
#